data_8a7faaf17dee50ae6777f40cb82474de
#
_entry.id   8a7faaf17dee50ae6777f40cb82474de
#
_cell.length_a   1.000
_cell.length_b   1.000
_cell.length_c   1.000
_cell.angle_alpha   90.00
_cell.angle_beta   90.00
_cell.angle_gamma   90.00
#
_symmetry.space_group_name_H-M   'P 1'
#
loop_
_entity.id
_entity.type
_entity.pdbx_description
1 polymer ?
#
loop_
_entity_poly.entity_id
_entity_poly.type
_entity_poly.pdbx_seq_one_letter_code
_entity_poly.pdbx_strand_id
1 'polypeptide(L)'
;MNFIKKLKSDRRFCWEIILILCMYGAYATLNICRTAVVVSSPAMLDDPELALNKTMWGAILGWGTAGTLVGKLVTGIMADRFGGRRIFLFSIGLCIFATGVFGMMSNVLFFSIAFFTAMFAKSAGWPSMANLIRAWFPKDWRGRIWGILSSSSMSSSLFVSLVMGSLLLWISWRWVIASSLPIAGAFAVILFFYLKQSPTDLGMKATPSVDGDDDSNNSKNPHHLDNASLGEALTNFLQSPRFYLICISIMSLTILMAFQGFIPIYLKEVFNLSPGKAGIASSVFPLGSMFSVLIGGFVFDKLTKKKRVFVLGGMMVLATGCIVVLLLLPKSNIQENSLIWVALSVIMIYGLMVAPCYLIPMSVFSVDFGGKHCGFLVGIIDAAGYLASMVFEFWGGTVADRLDGWQQFLNIILNISIIGTITLTIFLIIDCRSLTKSTETNPIK
;
A
#
# COMPACT_ATOMS: atom_id res chain seq x y z
N MET A 1 -8.64 28.90 -17.73
CA MET A 1 -8.72 29.01 -19.22
C MET A 1 -7.44 28.51 -19.93
N ASN A 2 -6.27 28.51 -19.27
CA ASN A 2 -5.00 28.04 -19.90
C ASN A 2 -4.85 26.51 -20.07
N PHE A 3 -5.45 25.68 -19.19
CA PHE A 3 -5.29 24.23 -19.21
C PHE A 3 -5.94 23.57 -20.46
N ILE A 4 -7.17 23.95 -20.78
CA ILE A 4 -7.91 23.41 -21.94
C ILE A 4 -7.28 23.84 -23.25
N LYS A 5 -6.72 25.07 -23.33
CA LYS A 5 -5.97 25.52 -24.52
C LYS A 5 -4.67 24.73 -24.69
N LYS A 6 -3.97 24.42 -23.62
CA LYS A 6 -2.73 23.63 -23.66
C LYS A 6 -2.99 22.15 -24.04
N LEU A 7 -4.11 21.58 -23.58
CA LEU A 7 -4.59 20.26 -24.01
C LEU A 7 -4.84 20.17 -25.51
N LYS A 8 -5.30 21.23 -26.13
CA LYS A 8 -5.58 21.24 -27.59
C LYS A 8 -4.35 21.53 -28.45
N SER A 9 -3.30 22.12 -27.91
CA SER A 9 -2.13 22.61 -28.69
C SER A 9 -0.86 21.77 -28.50
N ASP A 10 -0.73 21.02 -27.39
CA ASP A 10 0.49 20.28 -27.06
C ASP A 10 0.23 18.78 -26.96
N ARG A 11 0.57 18.07 -28.05
CA ARG A 11 0.40 16.60 -28.17
C ARG A 11 1.12 15.85 -27.04
N ARG A 12 2.29 16.35 -26.60
CA ARG A 12 3.06 15.71 -25.51
C ARG A 12 2.31 15.82 -24.19
N PHE A 13 1.81 16.99 -23.85
CA PHE A 13 1.07 17.22 -22.62
C PHE A 13 -0.21 16.36 -22.54
N CYS A 14 -0.92 16.16 -23.67
CA CYS A 14 -2.06 15.25 -23.72
C CYS A 14 -1.65 13.80 -23.38
N TRP A 15 -0.57 13.32 -23.95
CA TRP A 15 -0.10 11.97 -23.69
C TRP A 15 0.43 11.79 -22.26
N GLU A 16 1.05 12.79 -21.67
CA GLU A 16 1.46 12.78 -20.26
C GLU A 16 0.26 12.59 -19.33
N ILE A 17 -0.86 13.28 -19.59
CA ILE A 17 -2.11 13.10 -18.84
C ILE A 17 -2.71 11.71 -19.07
N ILE A 18 -2.80 11.26 -20.32
CA ILE A 18 -3.31 9.93 -20.66
C ILE A 18 -2.48 8.87 -19.94
N LEU A 19 -1.15 9.01 -19.89
CA LEU A 19 -0.28 8.07 -19.23
C LEU A 19 -0.51 8.05 -17.71
N ILE A 20 -0.68 9.21 -17.07
CA ILE A 20 -1.01 9.29 -15.62
C ILE A 20 -2.32 8.55 -15.35
N LEU A 21 -3.35 8.80 -16.16
CA LEU A 21 -4.64 8.12 -16.04
C LEU A 21 -4.51 6.60 -16.29
N CYS A 22 -3.71 6.21 -17.28
CA CYS A 22 -3.41 4.79 -17.54
C CYS A 22 -2.68 4.12 -16.38
N MET A 23 -1.65 4.74 -15.83
CA MET A 23 -0.93 4.19 -14.65
C MET A 23 -1.83 4.09 -13.43
N TYR A 24 -2.66 5.12 -13.20
CA TYR A 24 -3.66 5.12 -12.13
C TYR A 24 -4.67 3.98 -12.31
N GLY A 25 -5.26 3.86 -13.49
CA GLY A 25 -6.20 2.80 -13.85
C GLY A 25 -5.57 1.41 -13.82
N ALA A 26 -4.31 1.26 -14.25
CA ALA A 26 -3.58 0.00 -14.22
C ALA A 26 -3.38 -0.52 -12.78
N TYR A 27 -2.96 0.36 -11.87
CA TYR A 27 -2.83 -0.03 -10.47
C TYR A 27 -4.19 -0.26 -9.79
N ALA A 28 -5.19 0.54 -10.14
CA ALA A 28 -6.56 0.33 -9.70
C ALA A 28 -7.08 -1.05 -10.13
N THR A 29 -6.81 -1.48 -11.36
CA THR A 29 -7.19 -2.80 -11.89
C THR A 29 -6.58 -3.94 -11.08
N LEU A 30 -5.28 -3.88 -10.80
CA LEU A 30 -4.62 -4.86 -9.92
C LEU A 30 -5.23 -4.90 -8.51
N ASN A 31 -5.67 -3.75 -8.01
CA ASN A 31 -6.27 -3.65 -6.68
C ASN A 31 -7.75 -4.08 -6.64
N ILE A 32 -8.48 -3.97 -7.77
CA ILE A 32 -9.85 -4.51 -7.92
C ILE A 32 -9.86 -6.01 -7.61
N CYS A 33 -8.95 -6.77 -8.24
CA CYS A 33 -8.85 -8.21 -8.04
C CYS A 33 -8.62 -8.59 -6.57
N ARG A 34 -7.70 -7.92 -5.88
CA ARG A 34 -7.44 -8.14 -4.45
C ARG A 34 -8.65 -7.80 -3.58
N THR A 35 -9.20 -6.61 -3.79
CA THR A 35 -10.23 -6.08 -2.90
C THR A 35 -11.55 -6.82 -3.06
N ALA A 36 -11.87 -7.29 -4.26
CA ALA A 36 -13.06 -8.14 -4.50
C ALA A 36 -13.01 -9.42 -3.64
N VAL A 37 -11.85 -10.08 -3.55
CA VAL A 37 -11.64 -11.26 -2.69
C VAL A 37 -11.81 -10.90 -1.21
N VAL A 38 -11.17 -9.81 -0.74
CA VAL A 38 -11.23 -9.39 0.66
C VAL A 38 -12.66 -9.00 1.08
N VAL A 39 -13.39 -8.27 0.24
CA VAL A 39 -14.78 -7.86 0.51
C VAL A 39 -15.72 -9.05 0.52
N SER A 40 -15.44 -10.09 -0.27
CA SER A 40 -16.23 -11.32 -0.31
C SER A 40 -15.99 -12.25 0.88
N SER A 41 -14.95 -12.03 1.68
CA SER A 41 -14.57 -12.94 2.77
C SER A 41 -15.67 -13.25 3.78
N PRO A 42 -16.55 -12.30 4.21
CA PRO A 42 -17.63 -12.64 5.12
C PRO A 42 -18.64 -13.63 4.53
N ALA A 43 -18.92 -13.51 3.23
CA ALA A 43 -19.83 -14.42 2.54
C ALA A 43 -19.16 -15.79 2.25
N MET A 44 -17.85 -15.83 2.05
CA MET A 44 -17.10 -17.08 1.90
C MET A 44 -17.06 -17.88 3.21
N LEU A 45 -16.94 -17.22 4.36
CA LEU A 45 -16.98 -17.89 5.67
C LEU A 45 -18.38 -18.41 6.02
N ASP A 46 -19.44 -17.82 5.46
CA ASP A 46 -20.82 -18.30 5.63
C ASP A 46 -21.19 -19.41 4.66
N ASP A 47 -20.36 -19.70 3.67
CA ASP A 47 -20.65 -20.72 2.68
C ASP A 47 -20.43 -22.13 3.27
N PRO A 48 -21.50 -22.94 3.47
CA PRO A 48 -21.38 -24.25 4.07
C PRO A 48 -20.55 -25.23 3.24
N GLU A 49 -20.48 -25.03 1.91
CA GLU A 49 -19.72 -25.89 1.01
C GLU A 49 -18.21 -25.72 1.19
N LEU A 50 -17.77 -24.56 1.66
CA LEU A 50 -16.34 -24.25 1.83
C LEU A 50 -15.81 -24.68 3.20
N ALA A 51 -16.65 -24.73 4.23
CA ALA A 51 -16.28 -24.97 5.63
C ALA A 51 -15.07 -24.12 6.08
N LEU A 52 -14.99 -22.87 5.57
CA LEU A 52 -13.90 -21.95 5.88
C LEU A 52 -14.06 -21.36 7.27
N ASN A 53 -12.96 -21.25 7.99
CA ASN A 53 -12.85 -20.53 9.25
C ASN A 53 -11.84 -19.37 9.16
N LYS A 54 -11.73 -18.56 10.20
CA LYS A 54 -10.83 -17.41 10.24
C LYS A 54 -9.35 -17.81 10.20
N THR A 55 -9.00 -18.98 10.72
CA THR A 55 -7.64 -19.56 10.60
C THR A 55 -7.27 -19.79 9.15
N MET A 56 -8.16 -20.42 8.38
CA MET A 56 -7.96 -20.67 6.95
C MET A 56 -7.92 -19.37 6.15
N TRP A 57 -8.77 -18.40 6.50
CA TRP A 57 -8.75 -17.07 5.89
C TRP A 57 -7.40 -16.34 6.14
N GLY A 58 -6.92 -16.38 7.37
CA GLY A 58 -5.60 -15.85 7.72
C GLY A 58 -4.47 -16.50 6.91
N ALA A 59 -4.56 -17.82 6.68
CA ALA A 59 -3.60 -18.52 5.83
C ALA A 59 -3.66 -18.04 4.37
N ILE A 60 -4.86 -17.85 3.80
CA ILE A 60 -5.03 -17.30 2.45
C ILE A 60 -4.40 -15.91 2.34
N LEU A 61 -4.65 -15.02 3.32
CA LEU A 61 -4.04 -13.69 3.36
C LEU A 61 -2.52 -13.77 3.49
N GLY A 62 -2.01 -14.60 4.40
CA GLY A 62 -0.57 -14.79 4.61
C GLY A 62 0.15 -15.28 3.36
N TRP A 63 -0.42 -16.25 2.64
CA TRP A 63 0.12 -16.67 1.34
C TRP A 63 0.06 -15.57 0.29
N GLY A 64 -0.99 -14.75 0.28
CA GLY A 64 -1.06 -13.56 -0.58
C GLY A 64 0.05 -12.56 -0.27
N THR A 65 0.32 -12.30 1.01
CA THR A 65 1.40 -11.41 1.44
C THR A 65 2.78 -11.99 1.12
N ALA A 66 2.96 -13.33 1.23
CA ALA A 66 4.15 -14.02 0.73
C ALA A 66 4.34 -13.81 -0.79
N GLY A 67 3.23 -13.89 -1.56
CA GLY A 67 3.24 -13.59 -2.99
C GLY A 67 3.70 -12.16 -3.29
N THR A 68 3.25 -11.19 -2.49
CA THR A 68 3.69 -9.80 -2.60
C THR A 68 5.18 -9.64 -2.29
N LEU A 69 5.66 -10.28 -1.24
CA LEU A 69 7.07 -10.25 -0.83
C LEU A 69 7.99 -10.79 -1.93
N VAL A 70 7.73 -12.01 -2.40
CA VAL A 70 8.49 -12.64 -3.49
C VAL A 70 8.36 -11.82 -4.78
N GLY A 71 7.14 -11.38 -5.06
CA GLY A 71 6.84 -10.60 -6.25
C GLY A 71 7.63 -9.29 -6.32
N LYS A 72 7.77 -8.54 -5.24
CA LYS A 72 8.54 -7.30 -5.21
C LYS A 72 10.01 -7.51 -5.58
N LEU A 73 10.62 -8.61 -5.12
CA LEU A 73 11.99 -8.94 -5.45
C LEU A 73 12.17 -9.28 -6.93
N VAL A 74 11.24 -10.05 -7.48
CA VAL A 74 11.32 -10.56 -8.86
C VAL A 74 10.88 -9.49 -9.87
N THR A 75 9.74 -8.86 -9.63
CA THR A 75 9.12 -7.96 -10.62
C THR A 75 9.87 -6.64 -10.77
N GLY A 76 10.61 -6.20 -9.74
CA GLY A 76 11.52 -5.07 -9.85
C GLY A 76 12.58 -5.31 -10.92
N ILE A 77 13.30 -6.42 -10.82
CA ILE A 77 14.32 -6.83 -11.81
C ILE A 77 13.70 -7.02 -13.20
N MET A 78 12.51 -7.64 -13.26
CA MET A 78 11.82 -7.84 -14.53
C MET A 78 11.40 -6.51 -15.18
N ALA A 79 10.91 -5.53 -14.40
CA ALA A 79 10.52 -4.23 -14.93
C ALA A 79 11.71 -3.45 -15.52
N ASP A 80 12.88 -3.55 -14.89
CA ASP A 80 14.11 -2.91 -15.38
C ASP A 80 14.61 -3.60 -16.66
N ARG A 81 14.52 -4.94 -16.74
CA ARG A 81 15.02 -5.71 -17.89
C ARG A 81 14.08 -5.68 -19.10
N PHE A 82 12.78 -5.80 -18.89
CA PHE A 82 11.78 -5.95 -19.96
C PHE A 82 10.95 -4.70 -20.22
N GLY A 83 11.12 -3.66 -19.39
CA GLY A 83 10.38 -2.41 -19.44
C GLY A 83 9.07 -2.43 -18.65
N GLY A 84 8.72 -1.29 -18.06
CA GLY A 84 7.55 -1.16 -17.17
C GLY A 84 6.22 -1.49 -17.83
N ARG A 85 6.01 -1.09 -19.08
CA ARG A 85 4.77 -1.36 -19.83
C ARG A 85 4.48 -2.85 -19.96
N ARG A 86 5.47 -3.64 -20.43
CA ARG A 86 5.29 -5.08 -20.67
C ARG A 86 4.99 -5.83 -19.38
N ILE A 87 5.73 -5.55 -18.34
CA ILE A 87 5.56 -6.20 -17.04
C ILE A 87 4.22 -5.81 -16.41
N PHE A 88 3.80 -4.56 -16.55
CA PHE A 88 2.52 -4.10 -16.02
C PHE A 88 1.34 -4.81 -16.69
N LEU A 89 1.32 -4.88 -18.03
CA LEU A 89 0.26 -5.55 -18.78
C LEU A 89 0.23 -7.06 -18.51
N PHE A 90 1.40 -7.72 -18.48
CA PHE A 90 1.51 -9.13 -18.12
C PHE A 90 0.95 -9.38 -16.70
N SER A 91 1.30 -8.53 -15.76
CA SER A 91 0.84 -8.64 -14.37
C SER A 91 -0.66 -8.43 -14.22
N ILE A 92 -1.26 -7.52 -15.00
CA ILE A 92 -2.71 -7.36 -15.02
C ILE A 92 -3.39 -8.63 -15.53
N GLY A 93 -2.90 -9.19 -16.64
CA GLY A 93 -3.43 -10.44 -17.20
C GLY A 93 -3.31 -11.61 -16.20
N LEU A 94 -2.14 -11.77 -15.57
CA LEU A 94 -1.90 -12.81 -14.57
C LEU A 94 -2.79 -12.62 -13.34
N CYS A 95 -2.98 -11.38 -12.89
CA CYS A 95 -3.84 -11.06 -11.73
C CYS A 95 -5.31 -11.38 -12.03
N ILE A 96 -5.81 -11.02 -13.22
CA ILE A 96 -7.18 -11.35 -13.68
C ILE A 96 -7.35 -12.87 -13.73
N PHE A 97 -6.41 -13.58 -14.35
CA PHE A 97 -6.44 -15.05 -14.45
C PHE A 97 -6.47 -15.71 -13.07
N ALA A 98 -5.55 -15.31 -12.19
CA ALA A 98 -5.46 -15.86 -10.83
C ALA A 98 -6.73 -15.58 -10.01
N THR A 99 -7.33 -14.39 -10.14
CA THR A 99 -8.59 -14.04 -9.48
C THR A 99 -9.76 -14.85 -10.03
N GLY A 100 -9.78 -15.11 -11.33
CA GLY A 100 -10.76 -16.00 -11.97
C GLY A 100 -10.66 -17.44 -11.44
N VAL A 101 -9.44 -17.97 -11.37
CA VAL A 101 -9.18 -19.30 -10.78
C VAL A 101 -9.63 -19.31 -9.32
N PHE A 102 -9.32 -18.27 -8.52
CA PHE A 102 -9.76 -18.16 -7.13
C PHE A 102 -11.28 -18.31 -7.01
N GLY A 103 -12.06 -17.61 -7.83
CA GLY A 103 -13.54 -17.67 -7.81
C GLY A 103 -14.13 -19.05 -8.13
N MET A 104 -13.36 -19.90 -8.82
CA MET A 104 -13.79 -21.26 -9.20
C MET A 104 -13.38 -22.34 -8.20
N MET A 105 -12.49 -22.04 -7.27
CA MET A 105 -11.98 -23.02 -6.31
C MET A 105 -12.90 -23.20 -5.11
N SER A 106 -12.69 -24.32 -4.38
CA SER A 106 -13.43 -24.64 -3.15
C SER A 106 -12.51 -25.20 -2.04
N ASN A 107 -11.19 -25.19 -2.25
CA ASN A 107 -10.22 -25.71 -1.31
C ASN A 107 -9.22 -24.62 -0.90
N VAL A 108 -8.87 -24.59 0.39
CA VAL A 108 -7.96 -23.58 0.99
C VAL A 108 -6.60 -23.53 0.30
N LEU A 109 -6.05 -24.69 -0.08
CA LEU A 109 -4.76 -24.76 -0.76
C LEU A 109 -4.82 -24.04 -2.11
N PHE A 110 -5.86 -24.31 -2.92
CA PHE A 110 -6.02 -23.66 -4.22
C PHE A 110 -6.37 -22.19 -4.09
N PHE A 111 -7.18 -21.78 -3.10
CA PHE A 111 -7.38 -20.38 -2.77
C PHE A 111 -6.05 -19.69 -2.46
N SER A 112 -5.22 -20.31 -1.63
CA SER A 112 -3.92 -19.75 -1.24
C SER A 112 -2.97 -19.62 -2.44
N ILE A 113 -2.90 -20.62 -3.32
CA ILE A 113 -2.08 -20.57 -4.54
C ILE A 113 -2.58 -19.48 -5.49
N ALA A 114 -3.88 -19.40 -5.72
CA ALA A 114 -4.47 -18.39 -6.59
C ALA A 114 -4.26 -16.98 -6.03
N PHE A 115 -4.44 -16.79 -4.72
CA PHE A 115 -4.25 -15.50 -4.08
C PHE A 115 -2.77 -15.10 -4.00
N PHE A 116 -1.86 -16.06 -3.75
CA PHE A 116 -0.42 -15.86 -3.88
C PHE A 116 -0.07 -15.34 -5.28
N THR A 117 -0.57 -16.02 -6.33
CA THR A 117 -0.29 -15.64 -7.72
C THR A 117 -0.84 -14.25 -8.06
N ALA A 118 -2.06 -13.94 -7.61
CA ALA A 118 -2.66 -12.61 -7.81
C ALA A 118 -1.84 -11.52 -7.12
N MET A 119 -1.38 -11.76 -5.89
CA MET A 119 -0.59 -10.81 -5.12
C MET A 119 0.85 -10.68 -5.63
N PHE A 120 1.46 -11.78 -6.09
CA PHE A 120 2.72 -11.77 -6.82
C PHE A 120 2.62 -10.87 -8.06
N ALA A 121 1.59 -11.05 -8.87
CA ALA A 121 1.33 -10.21 -10.03
C ALA A 121 1.13 -8.74 -9.63
N LYS A 122 0.30 -8.46 -8.62
CA LYS A 122 0.02 -7.11 -8.13
C LYS A 122 1.29 -6.36 -7.71
N SER A 123 2.29 -7.06 -7.17
CA SER A 123 3.55 -6.44 -6.71
C SER A 123 4.32 -5.71 -7.81
N ALA A 124 4.11 -6.08 -9.08
CA ALA A 124 4.72 -5.45 -10.24
C ALA A 124 4.25 -4.00 -10.49
N GLY A 125 3.14 -3.60 -9.87
CA GLY A 125 2.54 -2.29 -10.12
C GLY A 125 3.50 -1.13 -9.83
N TRP A 126 4.12 -1.10 -8.65
CA TRP A 126 5.02 -0.01 -8.25
C TRP A 126 6.31 0.05 -9.07
N PRO A 127 7.07 -1.04 -9.29
CA PRO A 127 8.25 -1.00 -10.14
C PRO A 127 7.94 -0.59 -11.58
N SER A 128 6.84 -1.09 -12.14
CA SER A 128 6.42 -0.72 -13.50
C SER A 128 6.07 0.76 -13.61
N MET A 129 5.35 1.32 -12.62
CA MET A 129 5.05 2.76 -12.59
C MET A 129 6.32 3.59 -12.46
N ALA A 130 7.26 3.19 -11.59
CA ALA A 130 8.53 3.90 -11.44
C ALA A 130 9.31 3.98 -12.75
N ASN A 131 9.37 2.85 -13.48
CA ASN A 131 10.02 2.77 -14.78
C ASN A 131 9.36 3.69 -15.83
N LEU A 132 8.01 3.70 -15.88
CA LEU A 132 7.25 4.57 -16.77
C LEU A 132 7.41 6.06 -16.42
N ILE A 133 7.33 6.41 -15.13
CA ILE A 133 7.52 7.80 -14.68
C ILE A 133 8.92 8.30 -15.06
N ARG A 134 9.95 7.46 -14.89
CA ARG A 134 11.31 7.81 -15.26
C ARG A 134 11.45 8.08 -16.76
N ALA A 135 10.78 7.30 -17.60
CA ALA A 135 10.83 7.44 -19.06
C ALA A 135 10.09 8.67 -19.59
N TRP A 136 9.00 9.08 -18.93
CA TRP A 136 8.10 10.12 -19.45
C TRP A 136 8.32 11.51 -18.83
N PHE A 137 8.73 11.57 -17.54
CA PHE A 137 8.69 12.81 -16.78
C PHE A 137 10.09 13.26 -16.30
N PRO A 138 10.38 14.58 -16.34
CA PRO A 138 11.59 15.14 -15.77
C PRO A 138 11.63 14.99 -14.24
N LYS A 139 12.83 15.03 -13.65
CA LYS A 139 13.06 14.81 -12.20
C LYS A 139 12.13 15.64 -11.31
N ASP A 140 11.93 16.92 -11.62
CA ASP A 140 11.14 17.86 -10.80
C ASP A 140 9.64 17.51 -10.69
N TRP A 141 9.12 16.75 -11.64
CA TRP A 141 7.69 16.36 -11.69
C TRP A 141 7.43 14.97 -11.10
N ARG A 142 8.45 14.12 -11.04
CA ARG A 142 8.30 12.71 -10.63
C ARG A 142 7.67 12.56 -9.26
N GLY A 143 8.07 13.38 -8.28
CA GLY A 143 7.52 13.34 -6.93
C GLY A 143 6.03 13.68 -6.86
N ARG A 144 5.59 14.70 -7.60
CA ARG A 144 4.18 15.11 -7.67
C ARG A 144 3.31 14.03 -8.31
N ILE A 145 3.79 13.44 -9.41
CA ILE A 145 3.09 12.36 -10.10
C ILE A 145 3.00 11.13 -9.22
N TRP A 146 4.10 10.79 -8.52
CA TRP A 146 4.13 9.71 -7.56
C TRP A 146 3.09 9.88 -6.43
N GLY A 147 2.96 11.10 -5.91
CA GLY A 147 1.94 11.44 -4.91
C GLY A 147 0.51 11.19 -5.40
N ILE A 148 0.21 11.60 -6.65
CA ILE A 148 -1.10 11.35 -7.28
C ILE A 148 -1.33 9.83 -7.44
N LEU A 149 -0.36 9.11 -8.00
CA LEU A 149 -0.47 7.69 -8.25
C LEU A 149 -0.58 6.86 -6.95
N SER A 150 0.03 7.32 -5.86
CA SER A 150 -0.07 6.66 -4.55
C SER A 150 -1.50 6.58 -4.01
N SER A 151 -2.37 7.53 -4.38
CA SER A 151 -3.77 7.51 -3.98
C SER A 151 -4.58 6.41 -4.69
N SER A 152 -4.10 5.88 -5.84
CA SER A 152 -4.83 4.91 -6.65
C SER A 152 -5.18 3.62 -5.89
N SER A 153 -4.31 3.18 -4.99
CA SER A 153 -4.54 1.99 -4.17
C SER A 153 -5.74 2.16 -3.23
N MET A 154 -5.80 3.27 -2.50
CA MET A 154 -6.86 3.51 -1.52
C MET A 154 -8.17 3.89 -2.18
N SER A 155 -8.12 4.70 -3.24
CA SER A 155 -9.31 5.08 -4.03
C SER A 155 -9.95 3.85 -4.67
N SER A 156 -9.16 2.95 -5.27
CA SER A 156 -9.70 1.72 -5.84
C SER A 156 -10.25 0.77 -4.78
N SER A 157 -9.60 0.63 -3.62
CA SER A 157 -10.12 -0.16 -2.50
C SER A 157 -11.46 0.38 -2.02
N LEU A 158 -11.59 1.70 -1.86
CA LEU A 158 -12.85 2.36 -1.50
C LEU A 158 -13.96 2.03 -2.51
N PHE A 159 -13.70 2.27 -3.79
CA PHE A 159 -14.69 2.06 -4.85
C PHE A 159 -15.13 0.60 -4.94
N VAL A 160 -14.17 -0.32 -4.88
CA VAL A 160 -14.43 -1.76 -4.96
C VAL A 160 -15.19 -2.24 -3.74
N SER A 161 -14.85 -1.78 -2.54
CA SER A 161 -15.61 -2.15 -1.33
C SER A 161 -17.06 -1.70 -1.39
N LEU A 162 -17.31 -0.49 -1.92
CA LEU A 162 -18.68 0.00 -2.11
C LEU A 162 -19.43 -0.81 -3.17
N VAL A 163 -18.85 -1.01 -4.36
CA VAL A 163 -19.50 -1.68 -5.48
C VAL A 163 -19.68 -3.19 -5.20
N MET A 164 -18.61 -3.89 -4.83
CA MET A 164 -18.67 -5.33 -4.59
C MET A 164 -19.43 -5.67 -3.32
N GLY A 165 -19.34 -4.84 -2.27
CA GLY A 165 -20.17 -4.97 -1.07
C GLY A 165 -21.67 -4.80 -1.38
N SER A 166 -22.02 -3.85 -2.27
CA SER A 166 -23.41 -3.69 -2.72
C SER A 166 -23.88 -4.89 -3.56
N LEU A 167 -23.04 -5.43 -4.43
CA LEU A 167 -23.37 -6.63 -5.20
C LEU A 167 -23.59 -7.84 -4.29
N LEU A 168 -22.84 -7.99 -3.20
CA LEU A 168 -23.03 -9.07 -2.22
C LEU A 168 -24.39 -9.06 -1.52
N LEU A 169 -25.15 -7.97 -1.60
CA LEU A 169 -26.53 -7.94 -1.09
C LEU A 169 -27.50 -8.74 -1.97
N TRP A 170 -27.13 -8.99 -3.25
CA TRP A 170 -28.04 -9.53 -4.25
C TRP A 170 -27.54 -10.83 -4.89
N ILE A 171 -26.21 -11.01 -5.00
CA ILE A 171 -25.60 -12.16 -5.67
C ILE A 171 -24.57 -12.83 -4.77
N SER A 172 -24.28 -14.11 -5.05
CA SER A 172 -23.29 -14.87 -4.27
C SER A 172 -21.87 -14.34 -4.47
N TRP A 173 -21.00 -14.62 -3.51
CA TRP A 173 -19.60 -14.19 -3.50
C TRP A 173 -18.82 -14.61 -4.76
N ARG A 174 -19.14 -15.79 -5.33
CA ARG A 174 -18.51 -16.27 -6.57
C ARG A 174 -18.84 -15.35 -7.73
N TRP A 175 -20.10 -14.92 -7.89
CA TRP A 175 -20.53 -14.00 -8.91
C TRP A 175 -19.98 -12.57 -8.68
N VAL A 176 -19.79 -12.18 -7.43
CA VAL A 176 -19.13 -10.89 -7.10
C VAL A 176 -17.68 -10.91 -7.57
N ILE A 177 -16.91 -11.97 -7.27
CA ILE A 177 -15.55 -12.11 -7.78
C ILE A 177 -15.55 -12.19 -9.31
N ALA A 178 -16.45 -12.99 -9.91
CA ALA A 178 -16.56 -13.09 -11.36
C ALA A 178 -16.89 -11.74 -12.03
N SER A 179 -17.71 -10.90 -11.42
CA SER A 179 -18.04 -9.55 -11.95
C SER A 179 -16.85 -8.58 -11.98
N SER A 180 -15.84 -8.81 -11.13
CA SER A 180 -14.60 -8.02 -11.14
C SER A 180 -13.76 -8.27 -12.41
N LEU A 181 -13.86 -9.47 -13.01
CA LEU A 181 -13.03 -9.86 -14.16
C LEU A 181 -13.33 -9.08 -15.44
N PRO A 182 -14.60 -8.91 -15.88
CA PRO A 182 -14.89 -8.08 -17.06
C PRO A 182 -14.54 -6.62 -16.84
N ILE A 183 -14.70 -6.09 -15.63
CA ILE A 183 -14.29 -4.72 -15.29
C ILE A 183 -12.76 -4.59 -15.45
N ALA A 184 -12.01 -5.49 -14.84
CA ALA A 184 -10.55 -5.52 -14.95
C ALA A 184 -10.09 -5.78 -16.40
N GLY A 185 -10.80 -6.66 -17.12
CA GLY A 185 -10.54 -6.97 -18.53
C GLY A 185 -10.75 -5.77 -19.45
N ALA A 186 -11.82 -5.02 -19.26
CA ALA A 186 -12.07 -3.79 -20.00
C ALA A 186 -10.96 -2.75 -19.81
N PHE A 187 -10.53 -2.55 -18.55
CA PHE A 187 -9.38 -1.70 -18.26
C PHE A 187 -8.09 -2.25 -18.88
N ALA A 188 -7.86 -3.56 -18.84
CA ALA A 188 -6.69 -4.18 -19.45
C ALA A 188 -6.61 -3.92 -20.97
N VAL A 189 -7.75 -3.99 -21.67
CA VAL A 189 -7.85 -3.67 -23.11
C VAL A 189 -7.53 -2.19 -23.35
N ILE A 190 -8.11 -1.28 -22.59
CA ILE A 190 -7.81 0.17 -22.69
C ILE A 190 -6.30 0.40 -22.48
N LEU A 191 -5.72 -0.19 -21.43
CA LEU A 191 -4.31 -0.06 -21.10
C LEU A 191 -3.40 -0.64 -22.18
N PHE A 192 -3.79 -1.73 -22.82
CA PHE A 192 -3.01 -2.32 -23.92
C PHE A 192 -2.80 -1.32 -25.06
N PHE A 193 -3.81 -0.52 -25.40
CA PHE A 193 -3.72 0.47 -26.48
C PHE A 193 -3.07 1.79 -26.03
N TYR A 194 -3.36 2.28 -24.85
CA TYR A 194 -2.98 3.63 -24.42
C TYR A 194 -1.74 3.70 -23.53
N LEU A 195 -1.38 2.64 -22.78
CA LEU A 195 -0.17 2.62 -21.97
C LEU A 195 1.04 2.46 -22.89
N LYS A 196 1.90 3.49 -22.99
CA LYS A 196 3.11 3.48 -23.82
C LYS A 196 4.36 3.49 -22.91
N GLN A 197 5.43 2.80 -23.36
CA GLN A 197 6.66 2.70 -22.56
C GLN A 197 7.39 4.04 -22.47
N SER A 198 7.47 4.77 -23.58
CA SER A 198 8.23 6.01 -23.69
C SER A 198 7.60 6.98 -24.72
N PRO A 199 7.95 8.29 -24.68
CA PRO A 199 7.53 9.23 -25.71
C PRO A 199 7.98 8.84 -27.11
N THR A 200 9.11 8.15 -27.24
CA THR A 200 9.68 7.69 -28.52
C THR A 200 8.79 6.69 -29.24
N ASP A 201 7.99 5.88 -28.51
CA ASP A 201 7.01 4.97 -29.09
C ASP A 201 5.92 5.68 -29.91
N LEU A 202 5.78 6.99 -29.70
CA LEU A 202 4.81 7.86 -30.39
C LEU A 202 5.48 8.83 -31.37
N GLY A 203 6.79 8.63 -31.65
CA GLY A 203 7.58 9.51 -32.53
C GLY A 203 7.87 10.89 -31.90
N MET A 204 7.74 11.03 -30.57
CA MET A 204 8.09 12.24 -29.85
C MET A 204 9.54 12.20 -29.37
N LYS A 205 10.16 13.37 -29.16
CA LYS A 205 11.50 13.45 -28.59
C LYS A 205 11.53 12.81 -27.21
N ALA A 206 12.59 12.02 -26.94
CA ALA A 206 12.84 11.48 -25.61
C ALA A 206 12.82 12.58 -24.57
N THR A 207 12.38 12.28 -23.36
CA THR A 207 12.57 13.18 -22.23
C THR A 207 14.09 13.36 -22.05
N PRO A 208 14.63 14.58 -21.95
CA PRO A 208 16.03 14.76 -21.68
C PRO A 208 16.40 13.94 -20.44
N SER A 209 17.10 12.84 -20.65
CA SER A 209 17.69 12.08 -19.55
C SER A 209 18.86 12.92 -19.07
N VAL A 210 18.76 13.45 -17.88
CA VAL A 210 19.93 13.94 -17.12
C VAL A 210 20.73 12.72 -16.60
N ASP A 211 20.59 11.57 -17.24
CA ASP A 211 21.30 10.32 -16.98
C ASP A 211 22.57 10.20 -17.88
N GLY A 212 23.13 11.33 -18.30
CA GLY A 212 24.53 11.37 -18.63
C GLY A 212 25.29 11.55 -17.34
N ASP A 213 26.07 10.60 -16.97
CA ASP A 213 27.21 10.46 -16.04
C ASP A 213 27.73 11.65 -15.17
N ASP A 214 26.96 12.74 -15.01
CA ASP A 214 27.44 13.99 -14.40
C ASP A 214 26.83 14.33 -13.02
N ASP A 215 25.97 13.49 -12.43
CA ASP A 215 25.49 13.76 -11.04
C ASP A 215 26.61 13.56 -9.98
N SER A 216 27.74 12.95 -10.35
CA SER A 216 28.91 12.84 -9.46
C SER A 216 29.69 14.15 -9.34
N ASN A 217 29.55 15.08 -10.31
CA ASN A 217 30.36 16.31 -10.36
C ASN A 217 29.65 17.60 -9.94
N ASN A 218 28.30 17.57 -9.70
CA ASN A 218 27.57 18.80 -9.41
C ASN A 218 26.94 18.86 -8.00
N SER A 219 27.03 17.83 -7.18
CA SER A 219 26.69 17.94 -5.75
C SER A 219 27.89 18.48 -5.00
N LYS A 220 27.78 19.71 -4.50
CA LYS A 220 28.80 20.35 -3.64
C LYS A 220 29.18 19.53 -2.40
N ASN A 221 28.44 18.46 -2.09
CA ASN A 221 28.75 17.48 -1.04
C ASN A 221 28.36 16.07 -1.54
N PRO A 222 29.31 15.23 -1.97
CA PRO A 222 29.03 13.85 -2.36
C PRO A 222 28.50 13.06 -1.15
N HIS A 223 27.47 12.25 -1.37
CA HIS A 223 26.93 11.37 -0.32
C HIS A 223 27.97 10.29 0.00
N HIS A 224 28.15 9.98 1.30
CA HIS A 224 29.16 9.01 1.77
C HIS A 224 29.05 7.60 1.14
N LEU A 225 27.89 7.25 0.57
CA LEU A 225 27.63 5.98 -0.12
C LEU A 225 27.74 6.05 -1.65
N ASP A 226 28.08 7.20 -2.24
CA ASP A 226 28.08 7.34 -3.71
C ASP A 226 29.13 6.45 -4.40
N ASN A 227 30.23 6.14 -3.73
CA ASN A 227 31.27 5.22 -4.22
C ASN A 227 31.20 3.81 -3.62
N ALA A 228 30.26 3.55 -2.69
CA ALA A 228 30.15 2.27 -2.01
C ALA A 228 29.57 1.19 -2.93
N SER A 229 30.02 -0.06 -2.77
CA SER A 229 29.39 -1.25 -3.35
C SER A 229 28.07 -1.57 -2.61
N LEU A 230 27.22 -2.43 -3.19
CA LEU A 230 25.99 -2.88 -2.52
C LEU A 230 26.27 -3.57 -1.17
N GLY A 231 27.37 -4.33 -1.07
CA GLY A 231 27.75 -5.01 0.19
C GLY A 231 28.19 -4.00 1.27
N GLU A 232 28.97 -2.99 0.89
CA GLU A 232 29.37 -1.90 1.80
C GLU A 232 28.16 -1.07 2.23
N ALA A 233 27.24 -0.79 1.31
CA ALA A 233 25.99 -0.09 1.63
C ALA A 233 25.15 -0.88 2.64
N LEU A 234 25.00 -2.20 2.44
CA LEU A 234 24.31 -3.09 3.39
C LEU A 234 24.97 -3.09 4.76
N THR A 235 26.31 -3.17 4.81
CA THR A 235 27.06 -3.11 6.08
C THR A 235 26.82 -1.81 6.82
N ASN A 236 26.86 -0.67 6.08
CA ASN A 236 26.55 0.64 6.65
C ASN A 236 25.10 0.73 7.18
N PHE A 237 24.14 0.13 6.47
CA PHE A 237 22.74 0.09 6.93
C PHE A 237 22.63 -0.70 8.23
N LEU A 238 23.22 -1.91 8.27
CA LEU A 238 23.18 -2.78 9.44
C LEU A 238 23.93 -2.22 10.66
N GLN A 239 24.91 -1.35 10.48
CA GLN A 239 25.61 -0.68 11.59
C GLN A 239 24.81 0.50 12.17
N SER A 240 23.77 0.98 11.48
CA SER A 240 23.00 2.16 11.93
C SER A 240 21.83 1.77 12.85
N PRO A 241 21.76 2.26 14.10
CA PRO A 241 20.60 2.05 14.96
C PRO A 241 19.30 2.58 14.35
N ARG A 242 19.37 3.62 13.51
CA ARG A 242 18.20 4.18 12.79
C ARG A 242 17.58 3.17 11.83
N PHE A 243 18.40 2.31 11.22
CA PHE A 243 17.93 1.27 10.33
C PHE A 243 17.03 0.25 11.08
N TYR A 244 17.44 -0.20 12.25
CA TYR A 244 16.62 -1.14 13.04
C TYR A 244 15.33 -0.49 13.53
N LEU A 245 15.39 0.74 13.98
CA LEU A 245 14.19 1.47 14.44
C LEU A 245 13.17 1.66 13.33
N ILE A 246 13.60 2.04 12.12
CA ILE A 246 12.67 2.17 10.99
C ILE A 246 12.14 0.81 10.54
N CYS A 247 12.95 -0.24 10.53
CA CYS A 247 12.49 -1.60 10.23
C CYS A 247 11.41 -2.06 11.21
N ILE A 248 11.62 -1.94 12.52
CA ILE A 248 10.63 -2.32 13.54
C ILE A 248 9.36 -1.47 13.39
N SER A 249 9.50 -0.17 13.12
CA SER A 249 8.37 0.72 12.89
C SER A 249 7.56 0.30 11.67
N ILE A 250 8.23 0.00 10.53
CA ILE A 250 7.54 -0.42 9.31
C ILE A 250 6.95 -1.82 9.46
N MET A 251 7.60 -2.74 10.15
CA MET A 251 7.02 -4.05 10.51
C MET A 251 5.70 -3.86 11.28
N SER A 252 5.71 -3.04 12.31
CA SER A 252 4.49 -2.72 13.09
C SER A 252 3.41 -2.08 12.21
N LEU A 253 3.77 -1.06 11.43
CA LEU A 253 2.84 -0.33 10.57
C LEU A 253 2.25 -1.20 9.45
N THR A 254 3.04 -2.12 8.89
CA THR A 254 2.54 -3.06 7.88
C THR A 254 1.52 -4.04 8.47
N ILE A 255 1.74 -4.50 9.70
CA ILE A 255 0.75 -5.30 10.44
C ILE A 255 -0.53 -4.49 10.70
N LEU A 256 -0.40 -3.24 11.12
CA LEU A 256 -1.55 -2.35 11.34
C LEU A 256 -2.36 -2.14 10.05
N MET A 257 -1.69 -2.03 8.90
CA MET A 257 -2.35 -1.97 7.59
C MET A 257 -2.97 -3.30 7.17
N ALA A 258 -2.40 -4.45 7.59
CA ALA A 258 -2.94 -5.78 7.29
C ALA A 258 -4.30 -6.04 7.95
N PHE A 259 -4.64 -5.33 9.03
CA PHE A 259 -5.97 -5.37 9.63
C PHE A 259 -7.09 -5.14 8.60
N GLN A 260 -6.85 -4.38 7.54
CA GLN A 260 -7.79 -4.19 6.43
C GLN A 260 -8.32 -5.52 5.86
N GLY A 261 -7.51 -6.58 5.87
CA GLY A 261 -7.91 -7.92 5.40
C GLY A 261 -8.94 -8.62 6.30
N PHE A 262 -9.08 -8.18 7.54
CA PHE A 262 -9.99 -8.76 8.54
C PHE A 262 -11.19 -7.85 8.86
N ILE A 263 -11.15 -6.56 8.49
CA ILE A 263 -12.23 -5.59 8.81
C ILE A 263 -13.61 -6.06 8.36
N PRO A 264 -13.82 -6.61 7.13
CA PRO A 264 -15.16 -7.05 6.74
C PRO A 264 -15.70 -8.15 7.64
N ILE A 265 -14.87 -9.14 8.03
CA ILE A 265 -15.25 -10.25 8.92
C ILE A 265 -15.51 -9.74 10.34
N TYR A 266 -14.65 -8.86 10.85
CA TYR A 266 -14.81 -8.21 12.16
C TYR A 266 -16.14 -7.46 12.25
N LEU A 267 -16.46 -6.64 11.26
CA LEU A 267 -17.71 -5.88 11.23
C LEU A 267 -18.93 -6.78 11.13
N LYS A 268 -18.84 -7.88 10.36
CA LYS A 268 -19.91 -8.86 10.28
C LYS A 268 -20.18 -9.53 11.62
N GLU A 269 -19.15 -10.07 12.26
CA GLU A 269 -19.31 -10.89 13.47
C GLU A 269 -19.60 -10.06 14.73
N VAL A 270 -18.91 -8.92 14.90
CA VAL A 270 -19.08 -8.10 16.11
C VAL A 270 -20.36 -7.27 16.09
N PHE A 271 -20.80 -6.83 14.92
CA PHE A 271 -21.99 -5.97 14.77
C PHE A 271 -23.15 -6.66 14.05
N ASN A 272 -23.07 -7.97 13.87
CA ASN A 272 -24.14 -8.81 13.29
C ASN A 272 -24.62 -8.31 11.91
N LEU A 273 -23.69 -7.83 11.08
CA LEU A 273 -24.00 -7.31 9.75
C LEU A 273 -24.14 -8.45 8.74
N SER A 274 -25.02 -8.28 7.75
CA SER A 274 -24.97 -9.15 6.56
C SER A 274 -23.66 -9.00 5.83
N PRO A 275 -23.18 -10.03 5.09
CA PRO A 275 -21.91 -9.98 4.37
C PRO A 275 -21.76 -8.76 3.46
N GLY A 276 -22.82 -8.40 2.72
CA GLY A 276 -22.80 -7.22 1.85
C GLY A 276 -22.70 -5.90 2.62
N LYS A 277 -23.45 -5.75 3.74
CA LYS A 277 -23.34 -4.57 4.59
C LYS A 277 -21.95 -4.45 5.22
N ALA A 278 -21.35 -5.55 5.66
CA ALA A 278 -19.99 -5.57 6.20
C ALA A 278 -18.96 -5.19 5.13
N GLY A 279 -19.14 -5.67 3.89
CA GLY A 279 -18.33 -5.29 2.74
C GLY A 279 -18.39 -3.78 2.44
N ILE A 280 -19.60 -3.20 2.40
CA ILE A 280 -19.78 -1.75 2.23
C ILE A 280 -19.15 -0.99 3.40
N ALA A 281 -19.43 -1.41 4.63
CA ALA A 281 -18.94 -0.76 5.84
C ALA A 281 -17.38 -0.76 5.92
N SER A 282 -16.74 -1.80 5.41
CA SER A 282 -15.27 -1.88 5.37
C SER A 282 -14.61 -0.79 4.51
N SER A 283 -15.37 -0.11 3.65
CA SER A 283 -14.89 0.99 2.81
C SER A 283 -14.43 2.23 3.60
N VAL A 284 -14.82 2.36 4.87
CA VAL A 284 -14.44 3.51 5.70
C VAL A 284 -12.93 3.55 5.99
N PHE A 285 -12.26 2.39 6.08
CA PHE A 285 -10.81 2.34 6.25
C PHE A 285 -10.06 2.92 5.05
N PRO A 286 -10.26 2.42 3.81
CA PRO A 286 -9.61 3.03 2.65
C PRO A 286 -10.07 4.47 2.40
N LEU A 287 -11.28 4.87 2.81
CA LEU A 287 -11.74 6.26 2.74
C LEU A 287 -10.85 7.17 3.60
N GLY A 288 -10.66 6.84 4.88
CA GLY A 288 -9.77 7.57 5.77
C GLY A 288 -8.33 7.62 5.25
N SER A 289 -7.80 6.47 4.82
CA SER A 289 -6.45 6.36 4.26
C SER A 289 -6.27 7.19 2.99
N MET A 290 -7.27 7.22 2.10
CA MET A 290 -7.24 8.03 0.88
C MET A 290 -7.14 9.52 1.19
N PHE A 291 -7.96 10.02 2.11
CA PHE A 291 -7.92 11.42 2.50
C PHE A 291 -6.56 11.80 3.09
N SER A 292 -5.98 10.95 3.93
CA SER A 292 -4.70 11.26 4.54
C SER A 292 -3.52 11.23 3.56
N VAL A 293 -3.54 10.35 2.56
CA VAL A 293 -2.50 10.31 1.52
C VAL A 293 -2.61 11.54 0.60
N LEU A 294 -3.83 11.93 0.22
CA LEU A 294 -4.05 13.13 -0.62
C LEU A 294 -3.64 14.41 0.11
N ILE A 295 -4.07 14.58 1.36
CA ILE A 295 -3.73 15.77 2.15
C ILE A 295 -2.26 15.73 2.58
N GLY A 296 -1.78 14.54 2.94
CA GLY A 296 -0.42 14.31 3.43
C GLY A 296 0.64 14.82 2.47
N GLY A 297 0.54 14.50 1.17
CA GLY A 297 1.48 14.97 0.17
C GLY A 297 1.65 16.49 0.11
N PHE A 298 0.59 17.26 0.38
CA PHE A 298 0.66 18.73 0.39
C PHE A 298 1.11 19.32 1.72
N VAL A 299 0.74 18.67 2.83
CA VAL A 299 0.97 19.18 4.19
C VAL A 299 2.38 18.85 4.66
N PHE A 300 2.81 17.59 4.48
CA PHE A 300 4.09 17.12 5.01
C PHE A 300 5.31 17.77 4.35
N ASP A 301 5.21 18.15 3.07
CA ASP A 301 6.28 18.88 2.38
C ASP A 301 6.56 20.26 3.00
N LYS A 302 5.52 20.88 3.58
CA LYS A 302 5.61 22.20 4.21
C LYS A 302 6.01 22.14 5.69
N LEU A 303 6.01 20.94 6.30
CA LEU A 303 6.34 20.80 7.72
C LEU A 303 7.85 20.78 7.95
N THR A 304 8.30 21.56 8.94
CA THR A 304 9.68 21.43 9.45
C THR A 304 9.89 20.05 10.08
N LYS A 305 11.14 19.56 10.12
CA LYS A 305 11.48 18.25 10.67
C LYS A 305 10.95 18.05 12.10
N LYS A 306 11.06 19.06 12.98
CA LYS A 306 10.49 19.01 14.35
C LYS A 306 8.97 18.88 14.34
N LYS A 307 8.27 19.59 13.47
CA LYS A 307 6.81 19.49 13.34
C LYS A 307 6.37 18.11 12.79
N ARG A 308 7.16 17.50 11.88
CA ARG A 308 6.90 16.14 11.40
C ARG A 308 6.93 15.10 12.53
N VAL A 309 7.90 15.19 13.45
CA VAL A 309 7.97 14.31 14.64
C VAL A 309 6.68 14.41 15.46
N PHE A 310 6.24 15.62 15.75
CA PHE A 310 5.04 15.84 16.57
C PHE A 310 3.77 15.35 15.85
N VAL A 311 3.62 15.66 14.58
CA VAL A 311 2.43 15.28 13.80
C VAL A 311 2.36 13.76 13.62
N LEU A 312 3.42 13.11 13.13
CA LEU A 312 3.40 11.65 12.89
C LEU A 312 3.34 10.86 14.21
N GLY A 313 4.04 11.31 15.26
CA GLY A 313 3.94 10.71 16.59
C GLY A 313 2.53 10.84 17.17
N GLY A 314 1.92 12.02 17.06
CA GLY A 314 0.54 12.28 17.49
C GLY A 314 -0.48 11.44 16.70
N MET A 315 -0.29 11.27 15.38
CA MET A 315 -1.14 10.40 14.56
C MET A 315 -1.06 8.94 15.03
N MET A 316 0.12 8.44 15.38
CA MET A 316 0.28 7.08 15.90
C MET A 316 -0.39 6.91 17.29
N VAL A 317 -0.29 7.90 18.16
CA VAL A 317 -1.00 7.89 19.45
C VAL A 317 -2.52 7.83 19.23
N LEU A 318 -3.05 8.64 18.30
CA LEU A 318 -4.47 8.62 17.95
C LEU A 318 -4.88 7.30 17.32
N ALA A 319 -4.06 6.70 16.45
CA ALA A 319 -4.31 5.38 15.88
C ALA A 319 -4.38 4.30 16.97
N THR A 320 -3.47 4.35 17.95
CA THR A 320 -3.49 3.45 19.12
C THR A 320 -4.76 3.66 19.95
N GLY A 321 -5.17 4.91 20.17
CA GLY A 321 -6.43 5.26 20.83
C GLY A 321 -7.66 4.69 20.10
N CYS A 322 -7.68 4.70 18.78
CA CYS A 322 -8.74 4.08 17.99
C CYS A 322 -8.87 2.57 18.28
N ILE A 323 -7.75 1.86 18.42
CA ILE A 323 -7.79 0.42 18.74
C ILE A 323 -8.33 0.19 20.15
N VAL A 324 -7.94 1.04 21.12
CA VAL A 324 -8.49 1.00 22.49
C VAL A 324 -10.02 1.18 22.47
N VAL A 325 -10.50 2.14 21.68
CA VAL A 325 -11.97 2.35 21.54
C VAL A 325 -12.62 1.12 20.96
N LEU A 326 -12.08 0.51 19.89
CA LEU A 326 -12.62 -0.72 19.30
C LEU A 326 -12.66 -1.90 20.30
N LEU A 327 -11.71 -1.99 21.22
CA LEU A 327 -11.68 -2.98 22.29
C LEU A 327 -12.77 -2.77 23.34
N LEU A 328 -13.16 -1.53 23.59
CA LEU A 328 -14.15 -1.17 24.60
C LEU A 328 -15.59 -1.21 24.06
N LEU A 329 -15.79 -1.04 22.76
CA LEU A 329 -17.13 -0.97 22.14
C LEU A 329 -18.04 -2.17 22.45
N PRO A 330 -17.60 -3.44 22.34
CA PRO A 330 -18.47 -4.60 22.60
C PRO A 330 -18.94 -4.70 24.04
N LYS A 331 -18.32 -4.01 24.98
CA LYS A 331 -18.62 -3.99 26.42
C LYS A 331 -19.48 -2.79 26.83
N SER A 332 -19.78 -1.89 25.91
CA SER A 332 -20.52 -0.67 26.21
C SER A 332 -22.03 -0.93 26.20
N ASN A 333 -22.77 -0.33 27.16
CA ASN A 333 -24.23 -0.37 27.24
C ASN A 333 -24.91 0.61 26.25
N ILE A 334 -24.25 0.93 25.13
CA ILE A 334 -24.79 1.85 24.13
C ILE A 334 -25.72 1.07 23.18
N GLN A 335 -26.77 1.73 22.70
CA GLN A 335 -27.74 1.14 21.77
C GLN A 335 -27.04 0.61 20.49
N GLU A 336 -27.33 -0.63 20.06
CA GLU A 336 -26.63 -1.34 18.98
C GLU A 336 -26.46 -0.50 17.69
N ASN A 337 -27.49 0.24 17.29
CA ASN A 337 -27.44 1.09 16.10
C ASN A 337 -26.44 2.25 16.21
N SER A 338 -26.18 2.75 17.42
CA SER A 338 -25.21 3.84 17.63
C SER A 338 -23.78 3.32 17.69
N LEU A 339 -23.58 2.10 18.19
CA LEU A 339 -22.27 1.44 18.30
C LEU A 339 -21.60 1.25 16.94
N ILE A 340 -22.37 0.86 15.93
CA ILE A 340 -21.81 0.66 14.59
C ILE A 340 -21.29 1.97 14.00
N TRP A 341 -22.01 3.09 14.14
CA TRP A 341 -21.53 4.37 13.63
C TRP A 341 -20.26 4.85 14.31
N VAL A 342 -20.15 4.59 15.62
CA VAL A 342 -18.91 4.87 16.36
C VAL A 342 -17.77 4.00 15.83
N ALA A 343 -17.99 2.69 15.65
CA ALA A 343 -16.98 1.78 15.11
C ALA A 343 -16.51 2.20 13.71
N LEU A 344 -17.44 2.55 12.82
CA LEU A 344 -17.12 3.00 11.47
C LEU A 344 -16.30 4.30 11.48
N SER A 345 -16.68 5.26 12.32
CA SER A 345 -15.94 6.51 12.50
C SER A 345 -14.53 6.27 13.03
N VAL A 346 -14.40 5.37 14.01
CA VAL A 346 -13.10 5.01 14.60
C VAL A 346 -12.20 4.30 13.56
N ILE A 347 -12.75 3.37 12.78
CA ILE A 347 -12.00 2.68 11.72
C ILE A 347 -11.57 3.66 10.61
N MET A 348 -12.42 4.64 10.27
CA MET A 348 -12.07 5.69 9.31
C MET A 348 -10.91 6.55 9.84
N ILE A 349 -11.00 7.00 11.11
CA ILE A 349 -9.94 7.79 11.75
C ILE A 349 -8.65 6.95 11.85
N TYR A 350 -8.76 5.68 12.20
CA TYR A 350 -7.63 4.76 12.24
C TYR A 350 -6.91 4.70 10.88
N GLY A 351 -7.64 4.50 9.78
CA GLY A 351 -7.07 4.51 8.43
C GLY A 351 -6.40 5.84 8.06
N LEU A 352 -7.04 6.96 8.46
CA LEU A 352 -6.51 8.32 8.25
C LEU A 352 -5.19 8.55 9.01
N MET A 353 -5.02 7.95 10.20
CA MET A 353 -3.83 8.15 11.04
C MET A 353 -2.67 7.22 10.64
N VAL A 354 -2.94 5.95 10.30
CA VAL A 354 -1.88 4.95 10.04
C VAL A 354 -1.21 5.13 8.67
N ALA A 355 -1.97 5.47 7.63
CA ALA A 355 -1.47 5.49 6.27
C ALA A 355 -0.28 6.45 6.02
N PRO A 356 -0.26 7.70 6.50
CA PRO A 356 0.90 8.59 6.34
C PRO A 356 2.11 8.13 7.15
N CYS A 357 1.88 7.55 8.33
CA CYS A 357 2.95 7.03 9.18
C CYS A 357 3.68 5.86 8.52
N TYR A 358 2.97 5.06 7.70
CA TYR A 358 3.57 4.00 6.90
C TYR A 358 4.40 4.53 5.73
N LEU A 359 3.87 5.51 4.97
CA LEU A 359 4.47 5.94 3.71
C LEU A 359 5.63 6.94 3.88
N ILE A 360 5.47 7.94 4.73
CA ILE A 360 6.33 9.13 4.76
C ILE A 360 7.71 8.85 5.39
N PRO A 361 7.82 8.25 6.59
CA PRO A 361 9.11 8.07 7.25
C PRO A 361 10.07 7.19 6.43
N MET A 362 9.56 6.10 5.85
CA MET A 362 10.34 5.19 5.02
C MET A 362 10.87 5.91 3.77
N SER A 363 10.02 6.67 3.08
CA SER A 363 10.41 7.38 1.86
C SER A 363 11.48 8.44 2.11
N VAL A 364 11.29 9.26 3.14
CA VAL A 364 12.23 10.35 3.47
C VAL A 364 13.57 9.77 3.94
N PHE A 365 13.54 8.81 4.87
CA PHE A 365 14.76 8.20 5.38
C PHE A 365 15.57 7.50 4.30
N SER A 366 14.91 6.79 3.41
CA SER A 366 15.60 6.04 2.35
C SER A 366 16.31 6.95 1.36
N VAL A 367 15.76 8.11 1.05
CA VAL A 367 16.42 9.11 0.21
C VAL A 367 17.59 9.77 0.95
N ASP A 368 17.37 10.20 2.19
CA ASP A 368 18.37 10.94 2.97
C ASP A 368 19.55 10.04 3.41
N PHE A 369 19.31 8.76 3.67
CA PHE A 369 20.31 7.82 4.20
C PHE A 369 20.89 6.87 3.15
N GLY A 370 20.10 6.48 2.15
CA GLY A 370 20.47 5.49 1.14
C GLY A 370 21.30 6.05 -0.03
N GLY A 371 21.23 7.37 -0.29
CA GLY A 371 21.89 7.98 -1.45
C GLY A 371 21.54 7.26 -2.76
N LYS A 372 22.55 6.86 -3.56
CA LYS A 372 22.31 6.08 -4.79
C LYS A 372 21.71 4.70 -4.55
N HIS A 373 21.83 4.16 -3.32
CA HIS A 373 21.28 2.86 -2.91
C HIS A 373 19.90 2.96 -2.22
N CYS A 374 19.21 4.11 -2.34
CA CYS A 374 17.91 4.34 -1.70
C CYS A 374 16.86 3.28 -2.07
N GLY A 375 16.81 2.84 -3.33
CA GLY A 375 15.89 1.78 -3.77
C GLY A 375 16.17 0.42 -3.10
N PHE A 376 17.42 0.07 -2.90
CA PHE A 376 17.82 -1.13 -2.19
C PHE A 376 17.43 -1.07 -0.71
N LEU A 377 17.63 0.08 -0.08
CA LEU A 377 17.24 0.32 1.31
C LEU A 377 15.71 0.23 1.50
N VAL A 378 14.92 0.87 0.62
CA VAL A 378 13.45 0.73 0.61
C VAL A 378 13.05 -0.74 0.47
N GLY A 379 13.71 -1.47 -0.44
CA GLY A 379 13.42 -2.89 -0.67
C GLY A 379 13.60 -3.75 0.56
N ILE A 380 14.67 -3.55 1.33
CA ILE A 380 14.94 -4.30 2.56
C ILE A 380 13.92 -3.95 3.66
N ILE A 381 13.65 -2.66 3.88
CA ILE A 381 12.70 -2.20 4.89
C ILE A 381 11.29 -2.73 4.58
N ASP A 382 10.88 -2.65 3.32
CA ASP A 382 9.59 -3.14 2.85
C ASP A 382 9.48 -4.66 2.98
N ALA A 383 10.55 -5.40 2.64
CA ALA A 383 10.60 -6.86 2.80
C ALA A 383 10.43 -7.27 4.27
N ALA A 384 11.08 -6.57 5.20
CA ALA A 384 10.89 -6.81 6.63
C ALA A 384 9.44 -6.57 7.06
N GLY A 385 8.82 -5.50 6.58
CA GLY A 385 7.41 -5.19 6.83
C GLY A 385 6.47 -6.28 6.32
N TYR A 386 6.62 -6.72 5.06
CA TYR A 386 5.78 -7.78 4.49
C TYR A 386 6.00 -9.14 5.17
N LEU A 387 7.23 -9.45 5.57
CA LEU A 387 7.50 -10.67 6.34
C LEU A 387 6.75 -10.67 7.68
N ALA A 388 6.78 -9.56 8.40
CA ALA A 388 6.06 -9.41 9.66
C ALA A 388 4.53 -9.49 9.46
N SER A 389 4.01 -8.84 8.42
CA SER A 389 2.58 -8.91 8.06
C SER A 389 2.16 -10.34 7.70
N MET A 390 2.97 -11.05 6.93
CA MET A 390 2.72 -12.44 6.56
C MET A 390 2.58 -13.32 7.80
N VAL A 391 3.54 -13.25 8.73
CA VAL A 391 3.51 -14.00 9.99
C VAL A 391 2.26 -13.62 10.81
N PHE A 392 1.95 -12.33 10.89
CA PHE A 392 0.77 -11.85 11.60
C PHE A 392 -0.52 -12.37 10.96
N GLU A 393 -0.66 -12.38 9.65
CA GLU A 393 -1.87 -12.85 8.97
C GLU A 393 -2.13 -14.34 9.22
N PHE A 394 -1.09 -15.18 9.15
CA PHE A 394 -1.19 -16.59 9.51
C PHE A 394 -1.64 -16.79 10.96
N TRP A 395 -1.01 -16.10 11.89
CA TRP A 395 -1.29 -16.27 13.32
C TRP A 395 -2.56 -15.52 13.76
N GLY A 396 -2.80 -14.34 13.22
CA GLY A 396 -3.96 -13.50 13.53
C GLY A 396 -5.28 -14.16 13.18
N GLY A 397 -5.35 -14.88 12.05
CA GLY A 397 -6.49 -15.69 11.70
C GLY A 397 -6.79 -16.76 12.76
N THR A 398 -5.77 -17.45 13.23
CA THR A 398 -5.89 -18.46 14.30
C THR A 398 -6.36 -17.86 15.62
N VAL A 399 -5.86 -16.67 15.97
CA VAL A 399 -6.29 -15.97 17.19
C VAL A 399 -7.74 -15.51 17.07
N ALA A 400 -8.12 -14.92 15.93
CA ALA A 400 -9.48 -14.45 15.69
C ALA A 400 -10.52 -15.58 15.69
N ASP A 401 -10.11 -16.82 15.46
CA ASP A 401 -10.97 -18.01 15.40
C ASP A 401 -11.31 -18.59 16.79
N ARG A 402 -10.62 -18.17 17.85
CA ARG A 402 -10.87 -18.63 19.24
C ARG A 402 -12.10 -17.98 19.84
N LEU A 403 -12.60 -18.57 20.95
CA LEU A 403 -13.57 -17.90 21.83
C LEU A 403 -13.00 -16.55 22.29
N ASP A 404 -13.76 -15.47 22.18
CA ASP A 404 -13.32 -14.09 22.37
C ASP A 404 -12.16 -13.66 21.44
N GLY A 405 -12.03 -14.32 20.29
CA GLY A 405 -10.91 -14.16 19.38
C GLY A 405 -10.68 -12.72 18.89
N TRP A 406 -11.75 -11.97 18.62
CA TRP A 406 -11.63 -10.57 18.22
C TRP A 406 -11.06 -9.68 19.31
N GLN A 407 -11.36 -9.95 20.58
CA GLN A 407 -10.78 -9.19 21.68
C GLN A 407 -9.28 -9.48 21.81
N GLN A 408 -8.87 -10.74 21.69
CA GLN A 408 -7.46 -11.14 21.71
C GLN A 408 -6.73 -10.59 20.47
N PHE A 409 -7.34 -10.66 19.30
CA PHE A 409 -6.80 -10.12 18.05
C PHE A 409 -6.55 -8.61 18.15
N LEU A 410 -7.52 -7.82 18.63
CA LEU A 410 -7.37 -6.39 18.83
C LEU A 410 -6.34 -6.04 19.91
N ASN A 411 -6.22 -6.86 20.99
CA ASN A 411 -5.16 -6.69 21.98
C ASN A 411 -3.76 -6.87 21.38
N ILE A 412 -3.59 -7.82 20.47
CA ILE A 412 -2.32 -8.01 19.75
C ILE A 412 -2.03 -6.78 18.87
N ILE A 413 -3.02 -6.32 18.10
CA ILE A 413 -2.88 -5.09 17.30
C ILE A 413 -2.56 -3.89 18.18
N LEU A 414 -3.17 -3.78 19.37
CA LEU A 414 -2.88 -2.71 20.34
C LEU A 414 -1.41 -2.74 20.79
N ASN A 415 -0.90 -3.91 21.19
CA ASN A 415 0.49 -4.04 21.60
C ASN A 415 1.46 -3.69 20.45
N ILE A 416 1.17 -4.16 19.24
CA ILE A 416 1.95 -3.83 18.05
C ILE A 416 1.89 -2.33 17.74
N SER A 417 0.71 -1.71 17.91
CA SER A 417 0.54 -0.27 17.73
C SER A 417 1.36 0.55 18.75
N ILE A 418 1.40 0.10 19.99
CA ILE A 418 2.23 0.74 21.03
C ILE A 418 3.72 0.64 20.66
N ILE A 419 4.19 -0.57 20.26
CA ILE A 419 5.58 -0.77 19.83
C ILE A 419 5.87 0.13 18.62
N GLY A 420 4.98 0.16 17.61
CA GLY A 420 5.13 1.01 16.43
C GLY A 420 5.15 2.50 16.77
N THR A 421 4.33 2.95 17.71
CA THR A 421 4.29 4.33 18.17
C THR A 421 5.60 4.73 18.85
N ILE A 422 6.11 3.89 19.74
CA ILE A 422 7.35 4.14 20.46
C ILE A 422 8.54 4.16 19.49
N THR A 423 8.68 3.11 18.68
CA THR A 423 9.83 2.96 17.77
C THR A 423 9.84 4.04 16.68
N LEU A 424 8.68 4.36 16.09
CA LEU A 424 8.58 5.43 15.12
C LEU A 424 8.91 6.80 15.71
N THR A 425 8.40 7.10 16.90
CA THR A 425 8.66 8.38 17.58
C THR A 425 10.14 8.52 17.93
N ILE A 426 10.77 7.48 18.46
CA ILE A 426 12.22 7.47 18.76
C ILE A 426 13.02 7.64 17.47
N PHE A 427 12.66 6.90 16.41
CA PHE A 427 13.29 7.03 15.11
C PHE A 427 13.25 8.47 14.60
N LEU A 428 12.07 9.10 14.59
CA LEU A 428 11.89 10.47 14.10
C LEU A 428 12.66 11.49 14.92
N ILE A 429 12.77 11.31 16.24
CA ILE A 429 13.56 12.18 17.12
C ILE A 429 15.05 12.07 16.82
N ILE A 430 15.56 10.83 16.68
CA ILE A 430 16.99 10.59 16.40
C ILE A 430 17.34 11.12 15.00
N ASP A 431 16.48 10.87 14.01
CA ASP A 431 16.69 11.34 12.64
C ASP A 431 16.70 12.87 12.57
N CYS A 432 15.79 13.54 13.29
CA CYS A 432 15.79 15.00 13.40
C CYS A 432 17.08 15.55 14.01
N ARG A 433 17.64 14.89 15.05
CA ARG A 433 18.87 15.34 15.74
C ARG A 433 20.14 15.11 14.91
N SER A 434 20.21 14.01 14.17
CA SER A 434 21.39 13.66 13.37
C SER A 434 21.66 14.67 12.25
N LEU A 435 20.59 15.20 11.68
CA LEU A 435 20.67 16.20 10.60
C LEU A 435 20.96 17.63 11.12
N THR A 436 20.58 17.93 12.36
CA THR A 436 20.93 19.21 13.00
C THR A 436 22.44 19.27 13.30
N LYS A 437 23.07 18.16 13.70
CA LYS A 437 24.52 18.09 13.91
C LYS A 437 25.32 18.25 12.62
N SER A 438 24.84 17.71 11.50
CA SER A 438 25.54 17.86 10.22
C SER A 438 25.49 19.28 9.66
N THR A 439 24.49 20.09 10.04
CA THR A 439 24.39 21.51 9.68
C THR A 439 25.27 22.43 10.57
N GLU A 440 25.49 22.03 11.82
CA GLU A 440 26.34 22.79 12.75
C GLU A 440 27.85 22.55 12.52
N THR A 441 28.22 21.37 11.98
CA THR A 441 29.62 21.04 11.65
C THR A 441 30.11 21.61 10.33
N ASN A 442 29.23 22.21 9.51
CA ASN A 442 29.56 22.95 8.31
C ASN A 442 28.92 24.34 8.33
N PRO A 443 29.42 25.29 9.16
CA PRO A 443 29.01 26.69 9.03
C PRO A 443 29.52 27.16 7.66
N ILE A 444 28.59 27.60 6.84
CA ILE A 444 28.85 28.22 5.53
C ILE A 444 29.92 29.32 5.75
N LYS A 445 31.13 29.09 5.20
CA LYS A 445 32.08 30.13 4.93
C LYS A 445 31.77 30.78 3.61
#